data_adb6191cfe030e569bfbc4709046c4c0
#
_entry.id   adb6191cfe030e569bfbc4709046c4c0
#
_cell.length_a   1.000
_cell.length_b   1.000
_cell.length_c   1.000
_cell.angle_alpha   90.00
_cell.angle_beta   90.00
_cell.angle_gamma   90.00
#
_symmetry.space_group_name_H-M   'P 1'
#
loop_
_entity.id
_entity.type
_entity.pdbx_description
1 polymer ?
#
loop_
_entity_poly.entity_id
_entity_poly.type
_entity_poly.pdbx_seq_one_letter_code
_entity_poly.pdbx_strand_id
1 'polypeptide(L)'
;MIVTVAEADMKNIVIVGAGKIGSMIAELLVGSGDYAVTVIDRSQQQLDRLETTLAVTKIAADITHGDTLQKILTGKFAVLSAAPYHATRLIAEAAKAAGAHYLDLTEDVASTRAVKQLAAGARTAFIPQCGLAPGFITIVASDLASKFDKLQDVRMRVGALPN
;
A
#
# COMPACT_ATOMS: atom_id res chain seq x y z
N MET A 1 17.87 -16.13 -21.90
CA MET A 1 18.51 -16.39 -20.59
C MET A 1 17.56 -15.81 -19.55
N ILE A 2 16.74 -16.65 -18.90
CA ILE A 2 15.82 -16.23 -17.85
C ILE A 2 16.67 -16.11 -16.58
N VAL A 3 16.89 -14.89 -16.11
CA VAL A 3 17.50 -14.67 -14.81
C VAL A 3 16.43 -14.93 -13.77
N THR A 4 16.44 -16.10 -13.18
CA THR A 4 15.60 -16.40 -12.01
C THR A 4 16.22 -15.65 -10.83
N VAL A 5 15.60 -14.56 -10.39
CA VAL A 5 15.94 -13.93 -9.11
C VAL A 5 15.61 -14.97 -8.03
N ALA A 6 16.59 -15.32 -7.21
CA ALA A 6 16.36 -16.28 -6.14
C ALA A 6 15.31 -15.71 -5.17
N GLU A 7 14.36 -16.53 -4.70
CA GLU A 7 13.31 -16.14 -3.72
C GLU A 7 13.87 -15.43 -2.47
N ALA A 8 15.14 -15.64 -2.17
CA ALA A 8 15.85 -15.02 -1.04
C ALA A 8 16.03 -13.50 -1.18
N ASP A 9 15.85 -12.92 -2.35
CA ASP A 9 16.09 -11.48 -2.62
C ASP A 9 14.79 -10.66 -2.74
N MET A 10 13.61 -11.33 -2.78
CA MET A 10 12.32 -10.66 -2.89
C MET A 10 11.92 -9.99 -1.58
N LYS A 11 11.46 -8.74 -1.65
CA LYS A 11 10.93 -8.03 -0.48
C LYS A 11 9.53 -8.50 -0.15
N ASN A 12 9.31 -8.88 1.12
CA ASN A 12 8.01 -9.33 1.59
C ASN A 12 7.06 -8.14 1.82
N ILE A 13 6.02 -8.02 1.00
CA ILE A 13 4.99 -6.97 1.10
C ILE A 13 3.68 -7.57 1.58
N VAL A 14 3.02 -6.89 2.51
CA VAL A 14 1.66 -7.21 2.94
C VAL A 14 0.70 -6.16 2.39
N ILE A 15 -0.37 -6.58 1.73
CA ILE A 15 -1.47 -5.72 1.29
C ILE A 15 -2.67 -6.00 2.19
N VAL A 16 -3.21 -4.95 2.81
CA VAL A 16 -4.44 -5.04 3.62
C VAL A 16 -5.62 -4.54 2.80
N GLY A 17 -6.52 -5.45 2.46
CA GLY A 17 -7.69 -5.25 1.60
C GLY A 17 -7.55 -5.95 0.26
N ALA A 18 -8.45 -6.92 -0.01
CA ALA A 18 -8.55 -7.68 -1.26
C ALA A 18 -9.65 -7.14 -2.19
N GLY A 19 -9.99 -5.86 -2.08
CA GLY A 19 -10.90 -5.17 -2.98
C GLY A 19 -10.26 -4.90 -4.36
N LYS A 20 -10.98 -4.23 -5.26
CA LYS A 20 -10.50 -3.92 -6.63
C LYS A 20 -9.09 -3.31 -6.66
N ILE A 21 -8.83 -2.36 -5.78
CA ILE A 21 -7.53 -1.68 -5.73
C ILE A 21 -6.44 -2.61 -5.18
N GLY A 22 -6.70 -3.29 -4.06
CA GLY A 22 -5.72 -4.21 -3.47
C GLY A 22 -5.37 -5.37 -4.39
N SER A 23 -6.35 -5.91 -5.12
CA SER A 23 -6.12 -6.96 -6.13
C SER A 23 -5.21 -6.48 -7.26
N MET A 24 -5.49 -5.29 -7.82
CA MET A 24 -4.66 -4.72 -8.88
C MET A 24 -3.22 -4.45 -8.41
N ILE A 25 -3.05 -3.92 -7.20
CA ILE A 25 -1.72 -3.69 -6.63
C ILE A 25 -0.99 -5.02 -6.45
N ALA A 26 -1.68 -6.06 -5.98
CA ALA A 26 -1.08 -7.40 -5.83
C ALA A 26 -0.59 -7.93 -7.18
N GLU A 27 -1.38 -7.82 -8.25
CA GLU A 27 -1.01 -8.21 -9.61
C GLU A 27 0.25 -7.47 -10.10
N LEU A 28 0.28 -6.15 -9.93
CA LEU A 28 1.43 -5.33 -10.35
C LEU A 28 2.70 -5.69 -9.60
N LEU A 29 2.63 -5.89 -8.27
CA LEU A 29 3.79 -6.22 -7.46
C LEU A 29 4.31 -7.63 -7.76
N VAL A 30 3.43 -8.62 -7.92
CA VAL A 30 3.83 -9.97 -8.34
C VAL A 30 4.41 -9.96 -9.75
N GLY A 31 3.79 -9.20 -10.67
CA GLY A 31 4.25 -9.09 -12.06
C GLY A 31 5.63 -8.47 -12.21
N SER A 32 6.09 -7.65 -11.25
CA SER A 32 7.45 -7.09 -11.25
C SER A 32 8.53 -8.14 -10.97
N GLY A 33 8.21 -9.21 -10.25
CA GLY A 33 9.17 -10.23 -9.83
C GLY A 33 10.05 -9.84 -8.64
N ASP A 34 9.88 -8.64 -8.07
CA ASP A 34 10.72 -8.11 -6.98
C ASP A 34 10.13 -8.36 -5.59
N TYR A 35 8.87 -8.80 -5.51
CA TYR A 35 8.12 -8.86 -4.26
C TYR A 35 7.44 -10.20 -4.02
N ALA A 36 7.56 -10.71 -2.80
CA ALA A 36 6.72 -11.77 -2.27
C ALA A 36 5.49 -11.12 -1.58
N VAL A 37 4.31 -11.33 -2.16
CA VAL A 37 3.08 -10.61 -1.77
C VAL A 37 2.19 -11.47 -0.89
N THR A 38 1.76 -10.91 0.24
CA THR A 38 0.71 -11.46 1.11
C THR A 38 -0.48 -10.51 1.06
N VAL A 39 -1.68 -11.04 0.80
CA VAL A 39 -2.93 -10.25 0.82
C VAL A 39 -3.78 -10.67 2.01
N ILE A 40 -4.21 -9.69 2.80
CA ILE A 40 -5.09 -9.88 3.96
C ILE A 40 -6.44 -9.23 3.70
N ASP A 41 -7.50 -9.97 3.97
CA ASP A 41 -8.87 -9.42 4.03
C ASP A 41 -9.66 -10.18 5.10
N ARG A 42 -10.66 -9.54 5.69
CA ARG A 42 -11.60 -10.21 6.59
C ARG A 42 -12.55 -11.16 5.86
N SER A 43 -12.76 -10.93 4.58
CA SER A 43 -13.65 -11.68 3.72
C SER A 43 -12.90 -12.73 2.91
N GLN A 44 -13.09 -14.00 3.26
CA GLN A 44 -12.59 -15.12 2.45
C GLN A 44 -13.06 -15.02 1.01
N GLN A 45 -14.31 -14.61 0.79
CA GLN A 45 -14.89 -14.45 -0.56
C GLN A 45 -14.13 -13.42 -1.40
N GLN A 46 -13.60 -12.33 -0.81
CA GLN A 46 -12.78 -11.36 -1.55
C GLN A 46 -11.42 -11.97 -1.91
N LEU A 47 -10.81 -12.71 -1.00
CA LEU A 47 -9.57 -13.43 -1.26
C LEU A 47 -9.71 -14.49 -2.35
N ASP A 48 -10.85 -15.18 -2.41
CA ASP A 48 -11.11 -16.20 -3.40
C ASP A 48 -11.28 -15.62 -4.82
N ARG A 49 -11.64 -14.33 -4.92
CA ARG A 49 -11.72 -13.61 -6.21
C ARG A 49 -10.37 -13.21 -6.78
N LEU A 50 -9.31 -13.23 -5.98
CA LEU A 50 -7.97 -13.05 -6.52
C LEU A 50 -7.65 -14.19 -7.47
N GLU A 51 -7.13 -13.88 -8.65
CA GLU A 51 -6.82 -14.90 -9.65
C GLU A 51 -6.00 -16.05 -9.07
N THR A 52 -6.33 -17.27 -9.43
CA THR A 52 -5.67 -18.48 -8.91
C THR A 52 -4.23 -18.61 -9.42
N THR A 53 -3.93 -17.97 -10.55
CA THR A 53 -2.59 -17.94 -11.15
C THR A 53 -1.67 -16.93 -10.46
N LEU A 54 -2.23 -16.04 -9.64
CA LEU A 54 -1.46 -15.02 -8.94
C LEU A 54 -0.70 -15.66 -7.77
N ALA A 55 0.63 -15.58 -7.81
CA ALA A 55 1.51 -16.12 -6.77
C ALA A 55 1.48 -15.24 -5.50
N VAL A 56 0.37 -15.27 -4.76
CA VAL A 56 0.18 -14.53 -3.49
C VAL A 56 -0.19 -15.45 -2.35
N THR A 57 0.28 -15.12 -1.15
CA THR A 57 -0.21 -15.73 0.08
C THR A 57 -1.52 -15.03 0.48
N LYS A 58 -2.60 -15.76 0.68
CA LYS A 58 -3.91 -15.23 1.08
C LYS A 58 -4.16 -15.51 2.55
N ILE A 59 -4.51 -14.50 3.34
CA ILE A 59 -4.80 -14.63 4.77
C ILE A 59 -6.17 -14.01 5.07
N ALA A 60 -7.13 -14.84 5.46
CA ALA A 60 -8.40 -14.36 6.00
C ALA A 60 -8.21 -13.99 7.47
N ALA A 61 -8.27 -12.69 7.78
CA ALA A 61 -8.08 -12.20 9.14
C ALA A 61 -8.83 -10.90 9.37
N ASP A 62 -9.42 -10.77 10.56
CA ASP A 62 -9.90 -9.49 11.05
C ASP A 62 -8.76 -8.77 11.77
N ILE A 63 -8.28 -7.71 11.16
CA ILE A 63 -7.16 -6.91 11.66
C ILE A 63 -7.51 -6.07 12.90
N THR A 64 -8.81 -5.96 13.24
CA THR A 64 -9.26 -5.20 14.42
C THR A 64 -9.08 -5.99 15.72
N HIS A 65 -8.80 -7.29 15.64
CA HIS A 65 -8.66 -8.16 16.81
C HIS A 65 -7.20 -8.23 17.30
N GLY A 66 -6.97 -7.65 18.48
CA GLY A 66 -5.72 -7.77 19.22
C GLY A 66 -4.46 -7.37 18.42
N ASP A 67 -3.45 -8.21 18.50
CA ASP A 67 -2.14 -8.03 17.85
C ASP A 67 -2.00 -8.83 16.53
N THR A 68 -3.12 -9.29 15.97
CA THR A 68 -3.14 -10.13 14.76
C THR A 68 -2.32 -9.52 13.62
N LEU A 69 -2.59 -8.25 13.29
CA LEU A 69 -1.88 -7.59 12.21
C LEU A 69 -0.39 -7.40 12.52
N GLN A 70 -0.04 -7.02 13.75
CA GLN A 70 1.36 -6.88 14.17
C GLN A 70 2.13 -8.20 14.01
N LYS A 71 1.54 -9.33 14.40
CA LYS A 71 2.15 -10.66 14.22
C LYS A 71 2.40 -10.98 12.75
N ILE A 72 1.42 -10.70 11.88
CA ILE A 72 1.56 -10.92 10.44
C ILE A 72 2.65 -10.02 9.83
N LEU A 73 2.78 -8.78 10.32
CA LEU A 73 3.76 -7.82 9.82
C LEU A 73 5.18 -8.04 10.36
N THR A 74 5.36 -8.84 11.40
CA THR A 74 6.69 -9.11 11.96
C THR A 74 7.60 -9.75 10.90
N GLY A 75 8.76 -9.13 10.66
CA GLY A 75 9.72 -9.57 9.65
C GLY A 75 9.32 -9.26 8.19
N LYS A 76 8.24 -8.52 7.97
CA LYS A 76 7.86 -8.04 6.64
C LYS A 76 8.54 -6.72 6.31
N PHE A 77 8.85 -6.52 5.04
CA PHE A 77 9.46 -5.29 4.57
C PHE A 77 8.52 -4.10 4.64
N ALA A 78 7.30 -4.26 4.13
CA ALA A 78 6.31 -3.18 4.12
C ALA A 78 4.88 -3.70 4.19
N VAL A 79 3.97 -2.82 4.66
CA VAL A 79 2.54 -2.97 4.51
C VAL A 79 1.96 -1.84 3.67
N LEU A 80 1.08 -2.19 2.74
CA LEU A 80 0.29 -1.26 1.95
C LEU A 80 -1.18 -1.40 2.34
N SER A 81 -1.77 -0.31 2.80
CA SER A 81 -3.18 -0.25 3.14
C SER A 81 -4.02 0.11 1.92
N ALA A 82 -4.79 -0.86 1.42
CA ALA A 82 -5.88 -0.68 0.47
C ALA A 82 -7.25 -0.85 1.16
N ALA A 83 -7.25 -0.75 2.50
CA ALA A 83 -8.44 -0.81 3.34
C ALA A 83 -9.12 0.57 3.44
N PRO A 84 -10.39 0.63 3.89
CA PRO A 84 -11.08 1.89 4.15
C PRO A 84 -10.31 2.79 5.15
N TYR A 85 -10.43 4.11 4.99
CA TYR A 85 -9.66 5.12 5.73
C TYR A 85 -9.73 4.97 7.26
N HIS A 86 -10.84 4.46 7.82
CA HIS A 86 -10.97 4.25 9.26
C HIS A 86 -10.02 3.18 9.82
N ALA A 87 -9.47 2.30 8.99
CA ALA A 87 -8.47 1.32 9.37
C ALA A 87 -7.02 1.86 9.32
N THR A 88 -6.81 3.01 8.68
CA THR A 88 -5.48 3.60 8.42
C THR A 88 -4.62 3.68 9.68
N ARG A 89 -5.14 4.25 10.76
CA ARG A 89 -4.41 4.41 12.01
C ARG A 89 -3.98 3.07 12.62
N LEU A 90 -4.90 2.10 12.67
CA LEU A 90 -4.63 0.76 13.20
C LEU A 90 -3.49 0.08 12.43
N ILE A 91 -3.55 0.15 11.09
CA ILE A 91 -2.53 -0.47 10.23
C ILE A 91 -1.17 0.23 10.40
N ALA A 92 -1.16 1.55 10.50
CA ALA A 92 0.06 2.33 10.72
C ALA A 92 0.69 2.04 12.09
N GLU A 93 -0.11 1.91 13.16
CA GLU A 93 0.35 1.52 14.50
C GLU A 93 0.97 0.12 14.50
N ALA A 94 0.32 -0.84 13.84
CA ALA A 94 0.84 -2.21 13.70
C ALA A 94 2.15 -2.24 12.89
N ALA A 95 2.25 -1.46 11.80
CA ALA A 95 3.48 -1.32 11.01
C ALA A 95 4.64 -0.78 11.86
N LYS A 96 4.39 0.27 12.64
CA LYS A 96 5.39 0.86 13.56
C LYS A 96 5.87 -0.17 14.58
N ALA A 97 4.95 -0.90 15.20
CA ALA A 97 5.27 -1.90 16.22
C ALA A 97 6.05 -3.10 15.63
N ALA A 98 5.75 -3.50 14.39
CA ALA A 98 6.44 -4.57 13.69
C ALA A 98 7.76 -4.14 13.03
N GLY A 99 8.04 -2.84 12.95
CA GLY A 99 9.21 -2.31 12.24
C GLY A 99 9.11 -2.45 10.72
N ALA A 100 7.91 -2.46 10.16
CA ALA A 100 7.66 -2.49 8.73
C ALA A 100 7.48 -1.07 8.16
N HIS A 101 7.82 -0.86 6.88
CA HIS A 101 7.45 0.36 6.17
C HIS A 101 5.93 0.41 5.97
N TYR A 102 5.37 1.61 5.96
CA TYR A 102 3.94 1.83 5.81
C TYR A 102 3.61 2.70 4.59
N LEU A 103 2.63 2.25 3.80
CA LEU A 103 2.07 3.00 2.68
C LEU A 103 0.53 2.95 2.73
N ASP A 104 -0.14 4.01 2.33
CA ASP A 104 -1.58 4.03 2.14
C ASP A 104 -2.03 4.88 0.94
N LEU A 105 -3.29 4.74 0.58
CA LEU A 105 -3.91 5.42 -0.55
C LEU A 105 -4.92 6.48 -0.10
N THR A 106 -5.02 6.74 1.21
CA THR A 106 -6.09 7.59 1.76
C THR A 106 -5.89 9.06 1.42
N GLU A 107 -6.99 9.75 1.15
CA GLU A 107 -7.05 11.21 1.03
C GLU A 107 -7.58 11.88 2.31
N ASP A 108 -8.00 11.09 3.32
CA ASP A 108 -8.53 11.62 4.57
C ASP A 108 -7.46 12.39 5.37
N VAL A 109 -7.76 13.65 5.64
CA VAL A 109 -6.82 14.59 6.28
C VAL A 109 -6.50 14.17 7.72
N ALA A 110 -7.50 13.69 8.47
CA ALA A 110 -7.31 13.29 9.86
C ALA A 110 -6.42 12.04 9.94
N SER A 111 -6.68 11.04 9.10
CA SER A 111 -5.85 9.83 8.96
C SER A 111 -4.43 10.16 8.58
N THR A 112 -4.24 11.03 7.58
CA THR A 112 -2.90 11.48 7.15
C THR A 112 -2.13 12.17 8.28
N ARG A 113 -2.78 13.02 9.08
CA ARG A 113 -2.16 13.66 10.25
C ARG A 113 -1.75 12.64 11.31
N ALA A 114 -2.61 11.66 11.58
CA ALA A 114 -2.31 10.59 12.54
C ALA A 114 -1.10 9.76 12.08
N VAL A 115 -1.02 9.39 10.79
CA VAL A 115 0.12 8.67 10.22
C VAL A 115 1.41 9.49 10.34
N LYS A 116 1.38 10.79 10.05
CA LYS A 116 2.54 11.68 10.21
C LYS A 116 3.02 11.77 11.67
N GLN A 117 2.11 11.80 12.64
CA GLN A 117 2.45 11.77 14.05
C GLN A 117 3.09 10.43 14.46
N LEU A 118 2.57 9.31 13.97
CA LEU A 118 3.13 7.99 14.20
C LEU A 118 4.52 7.84 13.57
N ALA A 119 4.77 8.46 12.42
CA ALA A 119 6.05 8.44 11.74
C ALA A 119 7.16 9.13 12.56
N ALA A 120 6.81 10.06 13.43
CA ALA A 120 7.78 10.72 14.30
C ALA A 120 8.49 9.69 15.18
N GLY A 121 9.83 9.62 15.06
CA GLY A 121 10.67 8.66 15.77
C GLY A 121 10.58 7.20 15.28
N ALA A 122 9.89 6.93 14.17
CA ALA A 122 9.92 5.62 13.53
C ALA A 122 11.28 5.40 12.82
N ARG A 123 11.73 4.14 12.78
CA ARG A 123 12.94 3.73 12.04
C ARG A 123 12.64 3.37 10.59
N THR A 124 11.37 3.30 10.22
CA THR A 124 10.87 2.89 8.91
C THR A 124 10.14 4.05 8.24
N ALA A 125 10.00 4.00 6.93
CA ALA A 125 9.29 5.02 6.16
C ALA A 125 7.77 4.87 6.34
N PHE A 126 7.09 6.00 6.49
CA PHE A 126 5.65 6.12 6.49
C PHE A 126 5.25 7.05 5.35
N ILE A 127 4.64 6.52 4.31
CA ILE A 127 4.33 7.22 3.08
C ILE A 127 2.81 7.17 2.84
N PRO A 128 2.04 8.07 3.47
CA PRO A 128 0.61 8.19 3.20
C PRO A 128 0.36 8.82 1.83
N GLN A 129 -0.88 8.69 1.34
CA GLN A 129 -1.33 9.38 0.13
C GLN A 129 -0.60 8.92 -1.16
N CYS A 130 -0.28 7.63 -1.25
CA CYS A 130 0.36 7.01 -2.43
C CYS A 130 -0.65 6.57 -3.49
N GLY A 131 -1.83 7.19 -3.57
CA GLY A 131 -2.88 6.86 -4.53
C GLY A 131 -2.70 7.54 -5.89
N LEU A 132 -3.81 7.62 -6.63
CA LEU A 132 -3.86 8.33 -7.90
C LEU A 132 -3.84 9.85 -7.68
N ALA A 133 -4.71 10.34 -6.77
CA ALA A 133 -4.80 11.73 -6.32
C ALA A 133 -5.37 11.76 -4.89
N PRO A 134 -4.58 12.09 -3.90
CA PRO A 134 -3.16 12.49 -3.97
C PRO A 134 -2.22 11.32 -4.26
N GLY A 135 -1.07 11.63 -4.85
CA GLY A 135 0.01 10.69 -5.16
C GLY A 135 0.50 10.85 -6.60
N PHE A 136 0.17 9.91 -7.48
CA PHE A 136 0.69 9.82 -8.84
C PHE A 136 0.57 11.12 -9.63
N ILE A 137 -0.61 11.76 -9.65
CA ILE A 137 -0.82 12.99 -10.43
C ILE A 137 0.08 14.14 -10.00
N THR A 138 0.37 14.21 -8.70
CA THR A 138 1.25 15.26 -8.12
C THR A 138 2.70 15.02 -8.50
N ILE A 139 3.14 13.75 -8.51
CA ILE A 139 4.50 13.36 -8.89
C ILE A 139 4.73 13.69 -10.36
N VAL A 140 3.79 13.29 -11.24
CA VAL A 140 3.85 13.58 -12.68
C VAL A 140 3.83 15.09 -12.96
N ALA A 141 2.95 15.83 -12.28
CA ALA A 141 2.88 17.28 -12.43
C ALA A 141 4.20 17.96 -11.99
N SER A 142 4.82 17.50 -10.92
CA SER A 142 6.10 18.01 -10.43
C SER A 142 7.23 17.72 -11.42
N ASP A 143 7.30 16.48 -11.93
CA ASP A 143 8.31 16.11 -12.95
C ASP A 143 8.16 16.94 -14.22
N LEU A 144 6.94 17.10 -14.72
CA LEU A 144 6.69 17.93 -15.89
C LEU A 144 7.03 19.41 -15.64
N ALA A 145 6.61 19.95 -14.48
CA ALA A 145 6.87 21.34 -14.13
C ALA A 145 8.37 21.66 -14.04
N SER A 146 9.18 20.70 -13.57
CA SER A 146 10.63 20.86 -13.45
C SER A 146 11.37 21.05 -14.78
N LYS A 147 10.70 20.76 -15.92
CA LYS A 147 11.24 20.88 -17.27
C LYS A 147 11.05 22.28 -17.88
N PHE A 148 10.43 23.21 -17.15
CA PHE A 148 10.14 24.57 -17.61
C PHE A 148 10.79 25.60 -16.69
N ASP A 149 11.41 26.61 -17.28
CA ASP A 149 12.01 27.72 -16.53
C ASP A 149 10.97 28.63 -15.87
N LYS A 150 9.79 28.73 -16.47
CA LYS A 150 8.67 29.53 -15.97
C LYS A 150 7.34 28.85 -16.23
N LEU A 151 6.57 28.66 -15.16
CA LEU A 151 5.21 28.15 -15.23
C LEU A 151 4.21 29.32 -15.26
N GLN A 152 3.23 29.23 -16.15
CA GLN A 152 2.08 30.14 -16.18
C GLN A 152 0.85 29.46 -15.57
N ASP A 153 0.58 28.20 -15.94
CA ASP A 153 -0.54 27.39 -15.48
C ASP A 153 -0.10 25.95 -15.25
N VAL A 154 -0.66 25.32 -14.19
CA VAL A 154 -0.59 23.87 -13.97
C VAL A 154 -2.02 23.35 -13.91
N ARG A 155 -2.40 22.49 -14.84
CA ARG A 155 -3.76 21.92 -14.92
C ARG A 155 -3.69 20.41 -14.76
N MET A 156 -4.24 19.91 -13.64
CA MET A 156 -4.35 18.50 -13.34
C MET A 156 -5.80 18.05 -13.48
N ARG A 157 -6.04 16.91 -14.14
CA ARG A 157 -7.38 16.32 -14.26
C ARG A 157 -7.30 14.87 -13.79
N VAL A 158 -8.17 14.50 -12.88
CA VAL A 158 -8.33 13.15 -12.36
C VAL A 158 -9.76 12.71 -12.60
N GLY A 159 -9.93 11.58 -13.27
CA GLY A 159 -11.25 10.97 -13.46
C GLY A 159 -11.56 10.05 -12.29
N ALA A 160 -12.41 10.50 -11.40
CA ALA A 160 -13.02 9.66 -10.38
C ALA A 160 -14.47 10.09 -10.28
N LEU A 161 -15.38 9.21 -10.71
CA LEU A 161 -16.81 9.42 -10.50
C LEU A 161 -17.22 8.64 -9.27
N PRO A 162 -17.74 9.28 -8.23
CA PRO A 162 -18.42 8.58 -7.16
C PRO A 162 -19.65 7.87 -7.75
N ASN A 163 -19.82 6.60 -7.41
CA ASN A 163 -21.04 5.84 -7.71
C ASN A 163 -22.18 6.29 -6.79
#